data_a95ced6a96345fb80bf79faf5ae8adde
#
_entry.id   a95ced6a96345fb80bf79faf5ae8adde
#
_cell.length_a   1.000
_cell.length_b   1.000
_cell.length_c   1.000
_cell.angle_alpha   90.00
_cell.angle_beta   90.00
_cell.angle_gamma   90.00
#
_symmetry.space_group_name_H-M   'P 1'
#
loop_
_entity.id
_entity.type
_entity.pdbx_description
1 polymer ?
#
loop_
_entity_poly.entity_id
_entity_poly.type
_entity_poly.pdbx_seq_one_letter_code
_entity_poly.pdbx_strand_id
1 'polypeptide(L)'
;MATFSANGVNLYYEETGEGFPLVWSHEFAGNYPSWAPQVRFFARRYRVITYAARGYPPSDVPEDPDAYSKDLVVEDLYLLLRHLRIDEAYIGGLSMGGTVALNFAIAHPEMCLGIIVASAGSGSDNREAFLASAQIVADRLLSEGMEAMAEDYARGDTRLQFLRKDPKGWQEFHDVLAAHSALGSSLTFQGFQMKRPTVYALEESLRQLQVPTLIMIGDEDEPCVESAVFMKRRIPNAGLSVFPQSGH
;
A
#
# COMPACT_ATOMS: atom_id res chain seq x y z
N MET A 1 8.74 -3.97 -20.99
CA MET A 1 8.09 -3.26 -19.87
C MET A 1 6.63 -3.12 -20.25
N ALA A 2 5.74 -3.65 -19.40
CA ALA A 2 4.31 -3.61 -19.70
C ALA A 2 3.66 -2.40 -19.01
N THR A 3 2.89 -1.64 -19.76
CA THR A 3 2.09 -0.54 -19.26
C THR A 3 0.66 -0.65 -19.76
N PHE A 4 -0.29 -0.12 -19.02
CA PHE A 4 -1.67 0.01 -19.44
C PHE A 4 -2.21 1.39 -19.07
N SER A 5 -3.20 1.87 -19.78
CA SER A 5 -3.81 3.18 -19.50
C SER A 5 -4.98 3.02 -18.53
N ALA A 6 -4.95 3.78 -17.44
CA ALA A 6 -5.98 3.83 -16.40
C ALA A 6 -6.31 5.29 -16.07
N ASN A 7 -7.54 5.72 -16.35
CA ASN A 7 -8.02 7.06 -15.98
C ASN A 7 -7.06 8.21 -16.32
N GLY A 8 -6.51 8.17 -17.56
CA GLY A 8 -5.62 9.22 -18.07
C GLY A 8 -4.17 9.14 -17.63
N VAL A 9 -3.77 8.07 -16.94
CA VAL A 9 -2.37 7.79 -16.58
C VAL A 9 -1.95 6.42 -17.15
N ASN A 10 -0.65 6.27 -17.45
CA ASN A 10 -0.08 4.98 -17.81
C ASN A 10 0.55 4.37 -16.56
N LEU A 11 0.10 3.18 -16.20
CA LEU A 11 0.61 2.45 -15.07
C LEU A 11 1.48 1.29 -15.52
N TYR A 12 2.62 1.15 -14.89
CA TYR A 12 3.56 0.06 -15.11
C TYR A 12 3.20 -1.13 -14.24
N TYR A 13 3.31 -2.33 -14.81
CA TYR A 13 3.14 -3.57 -14.06
C TYR A 13 4.08 -4.68 -14.55
N GLU A 14 4.27 -5.67 -13.69
CA GLU A 14 5.01 -6.91 -13.98
C GLU A 14 4.17 -8.12 -13.63
N GLU A 15 4.36 -9.19 -14.41
CA GLU A 15 3.75 -10.49 -14.16
C GLU A 15 4.82 -11.57 -14.10
N THR A 16 4.72 -12.47 -13.13
CA THR A 16 5.66 -13.59 -12.97
C THR A 16 4.91 -14.83 -12.49
N GLY A 17 5.22 -15.97 -13.09
CA GLY A 17 4.59 -17.26 -12.76
C GLY A 17 3.25 -17.48 -13.45
N GLU A 18 2.61 -18.57 -13.08
CA GLU A 18 1.33 -19.04 -13.64
C GLU A 18 0.43 -19.56 -12.50
N GLY A 19 -0.87 -19.63 -12.74
CA GLY A 19 -1.88 -20.11 -11.78
C GLY A 19 -2.87 -19.02 -11.38
N PHE A 20 -3.42 -19.13 -10.16
CA PHE A 20 -4.36 -18.12 -9.65
C PHE A 20 -3.68 -16.76 -9.52
N PRO A 21 -4.34 -15.66 -9.92
CA PRO A 21 -3.80 -14.32 -9.80
C PRO A 21 -3.58 -13.91 -8.35
N LEU A 22 -2.41 -13.35 -8.07
CA LEU A 22 -2.04 -12.73 -6.79
C LEU A 22 -1.45 -11.36 -7.07
N VAL A 23 -2.12 -10.30 -6.65
CA VAL A 23 -1.70 -8.92 -6.88
C VAL A 23 -1.15 -8.32 -5.59
N TRP A 24 0.00 -7.65 -5.70
CA TRP A 24 0.61 -6.92 -4.61
C TRP A 24 0.61 -5.42 -4.85
N SER A 25 -0.01 -4.68 -3.92
CA SER A 25 -0.02 -3.21 -3.88
C SER A 25 1.00 -2.71 -2.87
N HIS A 26 1.90 -1.83 -3.32
CA HIS A 26 3.03 -1.35 -2.51
C HIS A 26 2.61 -0.28 -1.48
N GLU A 27 3.45 -0.07 -0.48
CA GLU A 27 3.33 1.00 0.48
C GLU A 27 3.74 2.36 -0.10
N PHE A 28 3.51 3.44 0.66
CA PHE A 28 3.94 4.78 0.28
C PHE A 28 5.45 4.88 0.02
N ALA A 29 6.26 4.31 0.90
CA ALA A 29 7.72 4.35 0.81
C ALA A 29 8.32 3.26 -0.08
N GLY A 30 7.49 2.37 -0.65
CA GLY A 30 7.90 1.29 -1.55
C GLY A 30 7.45 1.52 -2.98
N ASN A 31 7.76 0.56 -3.83
CA ASN A 31 7.32 0.50 -5.22
C ASN A 31 7.19 -0.97 -5.62
N TYR A 32 6.83 -1.25 -6.88
CA TYR A 32 6.66 -2.63 -7.38
C TYR A 32 7.85 -3.56 -7.07
N PRO A 33 9.14 -3.14 -7.11
CA PRO A 33 10.27 -4.02 -6.81
C PRO A 33 10.36 -4.42 -5.34
N SER A 34 9.74 -3.66 -4.43
CA SER A 34 9.73 -4.00 -3.00
C SER A 34 9.13 -5.39 -2.73
N TRP A 35 8.34 -5.91 -3.67
CA TRP A 35 7.74 -7.23 -3.61
C TRP A 35 8.62 -8.37 -4.16
N ALA A 36 9.87 -8.10 -4.57
CA ALA A 36 10.74 -9.12 -5.18
C ALA A 36 10.88 -10.41 -4.34
N PRO A 37 11.01 -10.38 -2.99
CA PRO A 37 11.03 -11.60 -2.18
C PRO A 37 9.73 -12.41 -2.27
N GLN A 38 8.57 -11.74 -2.24
CA GLN A 38 7.25 -12.35 -2.36
C GLN A 38 7.01 -12.89 -3.76
N VAL A 39 7.40 -12.15 -4.81
CA VAL A 39 7.34 -12.61 -6.20
C VAL A 39 8.13 -13.90 -6.34
N ARG A 40 9.39 -13.95 -5.89
CA ARG A 40 10.24 -15.14 -5.97
C ARG A 40 9.63 -16.35 -5.25
N PHE A 41 8.91 -16.14 -4.16
CA PHE A 41 8.27 -17.21 -3.41
C PHE A 41 6.98 -17.69 -4.07
N PHE A 42 6.07 -16.74 -4.36
CA PHE A 42 4.71 -17.07 -4.79
C PHE A 42 4.60 -17.41 -6.28
N ALA A 43 5.47 -16.87 -7.15
CA ALA A 43 5.45 -17.15 -8.59
C ALA A 43 5.65 -18.63 -8.95
N ARG A 44 6.04 -19.46 -7.98
CA ARG A 44 6.08 -20.93 -8.17
C ARG A 44 4.70 -21.59 -8.24
N ARG A 45 3.64 -20.89 -7.84
CA ARG A 45 2.27 -21.46 -7.75
C ARG A 45 1.17 -20.47 -8.15
N TYR A 46 1.52 -19.19 -8.29
CA TYR A 46 0.60 -18.10 -8.58
C TYR A 46 1.09 -17.28 -9.76
N ARG A 47 0.15 -16.71 -10.52
CA ARG A 47 0.42 -15.61 -11.42
C ARG A 47 0.52 -14.34 -10.58
N VAL A 48 1.74 -13.96 -10.22
CA VAL A 48 2.01 -12.81 -9.34
C VAL A 48 2.10 -11.55 -10.17
N ILE A 49 1.32 -10.55 -9.79
CA ILE A 49 1.28 -9.23 -10.41
C ILE A 49 1.75 -8.19 -9.39
N THR A 50 2.71 -7.36 -9.79
CA THR A 50 3.11 -6.16 -9.07
C THR A 50 2.97 -4.95 -9.98
N TYR A 51 2.68 -3.79 -9.42
CA TYR A 51 2.52 -2.57 -10.22
C TYR A 51 3.04 -1.36 -9.45
N ALA A 52 3.48 -0.34 -10.18
CA ALA A 52 3.75 0.97 -9.64
C ALA A 52 2.46 1.79 -9.67
N ALA A 53 2.06 2.34 -8.53
CA ALA A 53 0.88 3.20 -8.45
C ALA A 53 1.12 4.52 -9.21
N ARG A 54 0.04 5.26 -9.52
CA ARG A 54 0.15 6.63 -10.03
C ARG A 54 1.01 7.47 -9.10
N GLY A 55 1.88 8.31 -9.66
CA GLY A 55 2.84 9.09 -8.89
C GLY A 55 4.16 8.39 -8.60
N TYR A 56 4.29 7.10 -8.94
CA TYR A 56 5.47 6.29 -8.70
C TYR A 56 6.11 5.83 -10.03
N PRO A 57 7.26 6.40 -10.44
CA PRO A 57 7.93 5.92 -11.66
C PRO A 57 8.23 4.41 -11.57
N PRO A 58 8.12 3.66 -12.71
CA PRO A 58 7.94 4.13 -14.09
C PRO A 58 6.50 4.39 -14.52
N SER A 59 5.51 4.36 -13.62
CA SER A 59 4.18 4.89 -13.90
C SER A 59 4.20 6.41 -14.03
N ASP A 60 3.19 6.96 -14.70
CA ASP A 60 3.06 8.39 -14.86
C ASP A 60 2.94 9.11 -13.51
N VAL A 61 3.52 10.31 -13.46
CA VAL A 61 3.44 11.23 -12.32
C VAL A 61 2.62 12.46 -12.74
N PRO A 62 1.29 12.42 -12.60
CA PRO A 62 0.44 13.57 -12.91
C PRO A 62 0.81 14.79 -12.05
N GLU A 63 0.80 15.98 -12.65
CA GLU A 63 1.03 17.24 -11.94
C GLU A 63 -0.24 17.79 -11.29
N ASP A 64 -1.40 17.32 -11.74
CA ASP A 64 -2.70 17.74 -11.23
C ASP A 64 -2.97 17.07 -9.86
N PRO A 65 -3.16 17.84 -8.78
CA PRO A 65 -3.51 17.29 -7.46
C PRO A 65 -4.81 16.47 -7.44
N ASP A 66 -5.75 16.77 -8.34
CA ASP A 66 -7.01 16.04 -8.42
C ASP A 66 -6.85 14.64 -9.06
N ALA A 67 -5.68 14.36 -9.63
CA ALA A 67 -5.32 13.03 -10.10
C ALA A 67 -4.95 12.06 -8.97
N TYR A 68 -4.95 12.49 -7.71
CA TYR A 68 -4.55 11.68 -6.56
C TYR A 68 -5.69 11.55 -5.55
N SER A 69 -6.26 10.37 -5.46
CA SER A 69 -7.25 10.04 -4.43
C SER A 69 -7.28 8.55 -4.14
N LYS A 70 -7.85 8.16 -2.99
CA LYS A 70 -8.09 6.76 -2.66
C LYS A 70 -8.94 6.07 -3.73
N ASP A 71 -9.99 6.74 -4.22
CA ASP A 71 -10.92 6.16 -5.18
C ASP A 71 -10.25 5.91 -6.53
N LEU A 72 -9.42 6.83 -7.00
CA LEU A 72 -8.66 6.66 -8.24
C LEU A 72 -7.65 5.50 -8.14
N VAL A 73 -6.95 5.35 -7.01
CA VAL A 73 -5.97 4.25 -6.86
C VAL A 73 -6.68 2.89 -6.74
N VAL A 74 -7.85 2.83 -6.13
CA VAL A 74 -8.69 1.61 -6.12
C VAL A 74 -9.19 1.29 -7.52
N GLU A 75 -9.65 2.30 -8.26
CA GLU A 75 -10.08 2.14 -9.65
C GLU A 75 -8.94 1.72 -10.57
N ASP A 76 -7.72 2.22 -10.35
CA ASP A 76 -6.52 1.77 -11.09
C ASP A 76 -6.30 0.27 -10.96
N LEU A 77 -6.45 -0.26 -9.74
CA LEU A 77 -6.35 -1.70 -9.50
C LEU A 77 -7.46 -2.46 -10.23
N TYR A 78 -8.71 -1.97 -10.19
CA TYR A 78 -9.81 -2.55 -10.94
C TYR A 78 -9.50 -2.61 -12.44
N LEU A 79 -9.04 -1.49 -13.02
CA LEU A 79 -8.70 -1.40 -14.43
C LEU A 79 -7.51 -2.29 -14.81
N LEU A 80 -6.52 -2.44 -13.91
CA LEU A 80 -5.42 -3.39 -14.09
C LEU A 80 -5.95 -4.83 -14.22
N LEU A 81 -6.81 -5.26 -13.31
CA LEU A 81 -7.41 -6.60 -13.36
C LEU A 81 -8.22 -6.80 -14.64
N ARG A 82 -9.03 -5.80 -15.04
CA ARG A 82 -9.80 -5.85 -16.29
C ARG A 82 -8.90 -5.90 -17.52
N HIS A 83 -7.81 -5.12 -17.55
CA HIS A 83 -6.82 -5.16 -18.63
C HIS A 83 -6.18 -6.55 -18.78
N LEU A 84 -5.86 -7.19 -17.66
CA LEU A 84 -5.27 -8.51 -17.60
C LEU A 84 -6.28 -9.66 -17.78
N ARG A 85 -7.57 -9.32 -17.93
CA ARG A 85 -8.70 -10.28 -18.06
C ARG A 85 -8.78 -11.21 -16.84
N ILE A 86 -8.61 -10.62 -15.64
CA ILE A 86 -8.70 -11.31 -14.37
C ILE A 86 -10.07 -11.00 -13.77
N ASP A 87 -10.87 -12.03 -13.57
CA ASP A 87 -12.19 -11.90 -12.96
C ASP A 87 -12.11 -11.97 -11.44
N GLU A 88 -11.20 -12.78 -10.88
CA GLU A 88 -10.99 -12.95 -9.45
C GLU A 88 -9.50 -13.07 -9.13
N ALA A 89 -9.05 -12.47 -8.02
CA ALA A 89 -7.66 -12.50 -7.57
C ALA A 89 -7.54 -12.55 -6.05
N TYR A 90 -6.41 -13.05 -5.55
CA TYR A 90 -5.91 -12.69 -4.23
C TYR A 90 -5.27 -11.29 -4.32
N ILE A 91 -5.57 -10.41 -3.36
CA ILE A 91 -5.04 -9.04 -3.36
C ILE A 91 -4.38 -8.77 -2.02
N GLY A 92 -3.09 -8.47 -2.05
CA GLY A 92 -2.33 -8.12 -0.86
C GLY A 92 -1.72 -6.73 -0.96
N GLY A 93 -1.48 -6.11 0.18
CA GLY A 93 -0.78 -4.84 0.22
C GLY A 93 -0.26 -4.49 1.59
N LEU A 94 0.76 -3.64 1.60
CA LEU A 94 1.37 -3.09 2.81
C LEU A 94 1.00 -1.61 2.93
N SER A 95 0.60 -1.17 4.13
CA SER A 95 0.36 0.25 4.45
C SER A 95 -0.66 0.91 3.50
N MET A 96 -0.22 1.80 2.64
CA MET A 96 -1.03 2.37 1.56
C MET A 96 -1.65 1.27 0.70
N GLY A 97 -0.85 0.29 0.28
CA GLY A 97 -1.32 -0.85 -0.49
C GLY A 97 -2.31 -1.74 0.29
N GLY A 98 -2.14 -1.88 1.60
CA GLY A 98 -3.11 -2.55 2.47
C GLY A 98 -4.44 -1.80 2.52
N THR A 99 -4.40 -0.47 2.54
CA THR A 99 -5.59 0.37 2.41
C THR A 99 -6.26 0.20 1.05
N VAL A 100 -5.47 0.09 -0.03
CA VAL A 100 -5.99 -0.19 -1.38
C VAL A 100 -6.67 -1.56 -1.41
N ALA A 101 -6.03 -2.62 -0.92
CA ALA A 101 -6.60 -3.97 -0.88
C ALA A 101 -7.92 -4.02 -0.11
N LEU A 102 -7.98 -3.36 1.06
CA LEU A 102 -9.20 -3.27 1.88
C LEU A 102 -10.33 -2.54 1.15
N ASN A 103 -10.06 -1.36 0.61
CA ASN A 103 -11.09 -0.56 -0.08
C ASN A 103 -11.51 -1.19 -1.41
N PHE A 104 -10.61 -1.90 -2.09
CA PHE A 104 -10.94 -2.70 -3.26
C PHE A 104 -11.92 -3.81 -2.91
N ALA A 105 -11.67 -4.57 -1.85
CA ALA A 105 -12.57 -5.63 -1.40
C ALA A 105 -13.93 -5.11 -0.92
N ILE A 106 -14.00 -3.89 -0.40
CA ILE A 106 -15.27 -3.24 -0.05
C ILE A 106 -16.04 -2.84 -1.32
N ALA A 107 -15.35 -2.37 -2.36
CA ALA A 107 -15.98 -1.90 -3.60
C ALA A 107 -16.30 -3.03 -4.59
N HIS A 108 -15.45 -4.06 -4.66
CA HIS A 108 -15.50 -5.16 -5.61
C HIS A 108 -15.31 -6.53 -4.92
N PRO A 109 -16.15 -6.88 -3.93
CA PRO A 109 -15.99 -8.13 -3.19
C PRO A 109 -16.05 -9.38 -4.07
N GLU A 110 -16.77 -9.32 -5.18
CA GLU A 110 -16.91 -10.40 -6.18
C GLU A 110 -15.60 -10.69 -6.93
N MET A 111 -14.67 -9.77 -6.96
CA MET A 111 -13.36 -9.95 -7.61
C MET A 111 -12.27 -10.43 -6.63
N CYS A 112 -12.61 -10.68 -5.36
CA CYS A 112 -11.64 -11.01 -4.33
C CYS A 112 -11.78 -12.47 -3.88
N LEU A 113 -10.80 -13.33 -4.20
CA LEU A 113 -10.66 -14.66 -3.60
C LEU A 113 -10.25 -14.58 -2.11
N GLY A 114 -9.56 -13.53 -1.73
CA GLY A 114 -9.14 -13.20 -0.39
C GLY A 114 -8.21 -12.00 -0.41
N ILE A 115 -8.08 -11.31 0.72
CA ILE A 115 -7.20 -10.14 0.83
C ILE A 115 -6.19 -10.28 1.97
N ILE A 116 -5.03 -9.62 1.79
CA ILE A 116 -4.00 -9.46 2.81
C ILE A 116 -3.85 -7.96 3.08
N VAL A 117 -4.13 -7.56 4.31
CA VAL A 117 -4.04 -6.17 4.77
C VAL A 117 -2.90 -6.10 5.79
N ALA A 118 -1.71 -5.68 5.34
CA ALA A 118 -0.54 -5.58 6.19
C ALA A 118 -0.31 -4.12 6.63
N SER A 119 -0.13 -3.90 7.93
CA SER A 119 0.28 -2.60 8.51
C SER A 119 -0.53 -1.41 7.98
N ALA A 120 -1.84 -1.54 7.87
CA ALA A 120 -2.72 -0.49 7.36
C ALA A 120 -3.50 0.22 8.46
N GLY A 121 -3.85 1.50 8.24
CA GLY A 121 -4.71 2.26 9.15
C GLY A 121 -4.02 3.33 9.95
N SER A 122 -2.73 3.62 9.71
CA SER A 122 -2.03 4.75 10.35
C SER A 122 -2.86 6.05 10.26
N GLY A 123 -2.85 6.84 11.33
CA GLY A 123 -3.64 8.07 11.42
C GLY A 123 -5.15 7.86 11.62
N SER A 124 -5.58 6.64 12.01
CA SER A 124 -6.97 6.40 12.40
C SER A 124 -7.22 6.78 13.85
N ASP A 125 -6.28 6.53 14.76
CA ASP A 125 -6.43 6.81 16.20
C ASP A 125 -6.33 8.30 16.53
N ASN A 126 -5.37 8.99 15.94
CA ASN A 126 -5.19 10.44 16.12
C ASN A 126 -5.12 11.11 14.74
N ARG A 127 -6.29 11.37 14.18
CA ARG A 127 -6.42 11.94 12.84
C ARG A 127 -5.83 13.33 12.71
N GLU A 128 -6.01 14.17 13.72
CA GLU A 128 -5.53 15.55 13.73
C GLU A 128 -3.99 15.59 13.72
N ALA A 129 -3.34 14.86 14.61
CA ALA A 129 -1.88 14.77 14.64
C ALA A 129 -1.31 14.16 13.36
N PHE A 130 -1.98 13.13 12.81
CA PHE A 130 -1.59 12.55 11.53
C PHE A 130 -1.65 13.58 10.39
N LEU A 131 -2.73 14.34 10.28
CA LEU A 131 -2.89 15.34 9.22
C LEU A 131 -1.83 16.44 9.33
N ALA A 132 -1.53 16.91 10.55
CA ALA A 132 -0.47 17.90 10.77
C ALA A 132 0.91 17.37 10.35
N SER A 133 1.26 16.14 10.74
CA SER A 133 2.52 15.51 10.34
C SER A 133 2.56 15.24 8.83
N ALA A 134 1.46 14.77 8.24
CA ALA A 134 1.38 14.48 6.81
C ALA A 134 1.56 15.73 5.95
N GLN A 135 1.04 16.88 6.38
CA GLN A 135 1.25 18.16 5.68
C GLN A 135 2.72 18.57 5.70
N ILE A 136 3.39 18.46 6.89
CA ILE A 136 4.83 18.74 7.00
C ILE A 136 5.64 17.84 6.06
N VAL A 137 5.32 16.54 6.01
CA VAL A 137 5.99 15.61 5.10
C VAL A 137 5.77 16.00 3.64
N ALA A 138 4.52 16.32 3.25
CA ALA A 138 4.21 16.72 1.88
C ALA A 138 4.97 17.99 1.44
N ASP A 139 5.09 18.98 2.33
CA ASP A 139 5.83 20.22 2.06
C ASP A 139 7.34 19.99 1.97
N ARG A 140 7.89 19.16 2.87
CA ARG A 140 9.32 18.80 2.88
C ARG A 140 9.73 18.03 1.62
N LEU A 141 8.88 17.13 1.13
CA LEU A 141 9.13 16.40 -0.13
C LEU A 141 9.41 17.34 -1.31
N LEU A 142 8.67 18.47 -1.38
CA LEU A 142 8.86 19.46 -2.44
C LEU A 142 10.04 20.40 -2.20
N SER A 143 10.33 20.73 -0.96
CA SER A 143 11.37 21.72 -0.60
C SER A 143 12.76 21.11 -0.41
N GLU A 144 12.86 19.89 0.11
CA GLU A 144 14.12 19.22 0.46
C GLU A 144 14.45 18.06 -0.50
N GLY A 145 13.45 17.53 -1.21
CA GLY A 145 13.59 16.41 -2.14
C GLY A 145 13.55 15.03 -1.48
N MET A 146 13.63 14.00 -2.33
CA MET A 146 13.46 12.61 -1.88
C MET A 146 14.64 12.07 -1.09
N GLU A 147 15.86 12.49 -1.36
CA GLU A 147 17.07 11.96 -0.70
C GLU A 147 17.08 12.30 0.80
N ALA A 148 16.83 13.58 1.13
CA ALA A 148 16.72 14.02 2.53
C ALA A 148 15.53 13.36 3.24
N MET A 149 14.41 13.23 2.54
CA MET A 149 13.23 12.59 3.06
C MET A 149 13.43 11.09 3.32
N ALA A 150 14.14 10.39 2.43
CA ALA A 150 14.43 8.97 2.56
C ALA A 150 15.31 8.69 3.78
N GLU A 151 16.35 9.51 4.02
CA GLU A 151 17.22 9.36 5.19
C GLU A 151 16.43 9.46 6.51
N ASP A 152 15.55 10.46 6.65
CA ASP A 152 14.74 10.64 7.85
C ASP A 152 13.67 9.55 7.98
N TYR A 153 12.95 9.24 6.90
CA TYR A 153 11.83 8.29 6.91
C TYR A 153 12.30 6.86 7.20
N ALA A 154 13.41 6.46 6.57
CA ALA A 154 13.96 5.11 6.75
C ALA A 154 14.57 4.90 8.15
N ARG A 155 14.82 5.97 8.92
CA ARG A 155 15.27 5.94 10.32
C ARG A 155 14.15 6.23 11.31
N GLY A 156 12.92 6.37 10.87
CA GLY A 156 11.77 6.54 11.75
C GLY A 156 11.56 5.34 12.69
N ASP A 157 10.91 5.59 13.83
CA ASP A 157 10.74 4.62 14.92
C ASP A 157 10.18 3.27 14.47
N THR A 158 9.30 3.26 13.47
CA THR A 158 8.70 2.03 12.93
C THR A 158 9.58 1.32 11.88
N ARG A 159 10.77 1.86 11.54
CA ARG A 159 11.71 1.29 10.55
C ARG A 159 13.02 0.81 11.16
N LEU A 160 13.32 1.18 12.41
CA LEU A 160 14.54 0.77 13.10
C LEU A 160 14.63 -0.75 13.29
N GLN A 161 13.49 -1.42 13.42
CA GLN A 161 13.41 -2.88 13.53
C GLN A 161 13.93 -3.54 12.25
N PHE A 162 13.60 -3.00 11.09
CA PHE A 162 14.09 -3.47 9.80
C PHE A 162 15.60 -3.28 9.68
N LEU A 163 16.11 -2.08 10.00
CA LEU A 163 17.54 -1.79 10.00
C LEU A 163 18.33 -2.76 10.91
N ARG A 164 17.79 -3.11 12.07
CA ARG A 164 18.44 -4.06 13.02
C ARG A 164 18.45 -5.48 12.51
N LYS A 165 17.35 -5.93 11.86
CA LYS A 165 17.19 -7.32 11.41
C LYS A 165 17.87 -7.60 10.07
N ASP A 166 17.78 -6.66 9.13
CA ASP A 166 18.30 -6.78 7.77
C ASP A 166 18.84 -5.44 7.27
N PRO A 167 20.07 -5.07 7.66
CA PRO A 167 20.66 -3.79 7.22
C PRO A 167 20.77 -3.66 5.71
N LYS A 168 20.94 -4.78 4.99
CA LYS A 168 21.03 -4.77 3.52
C LYS A 168 19.67 -4.51 2.89
N GLY A 169 18.65 -5.24 3.31
CA GLY A 169 17.27 -5.00 2.86
C GLY A 169 16.79 -3.59 3.22
N TRP A 170 17.19 -3.07 4.38
CA TRP A 170 16.91 -1.69 4.76
C TRP A 170 17.57 -0.69 3.80
N GLN A 171 18.83 -0.93 3.38
CA GLN A 171 19.49 -0.07 2.41
C GLN A 171 18.78 -0.12 1.04
N GLU A 172 18.37 -1.30 0.60
CA GLU A 172 17.58 -1.46 -0.63
C GLU A 172 16.24 -0.69 -0.54
N PHE A 173 15.57 -0.74 0.61
CA PHE A 173 14.37 0.06 0.87
C PHE A 173 14.64 1.57 0.82
N HIS A 174 15.71 2.05 1.49
CA HIS A 174 16.13 3.44 1.46
C HIS A 174 16.37 3.92 0.02
N ASP A 175 17.11 3.14 -0.79
CA ASP A 175 17.46 3.49 -2.16
C ASP A 175 16.22 3.56 -3.07
N VAL A 176 15.27 2.63 -2.88
CA VAL A 176 13.97 2.67 -3.58
C VAL A 176 13.19 3.94 -3.23
N LEU A 177 13.13 4.29 -1.95
CA LEU A 177 12.45 5.50 -1.49
C LEU A 177 13.10 6.77 -2.02
N ALA A 178 14.44 6.86 -1.97
CA ALA A 178 15.18 8.00 -2.50
C ALA A 178 14.99 8.22 -4.02
N ALA A 179 14.68 7.15 -4.76
CA ALA A 179 14.43 7.19 -6.19
C ALA A 179 12.99 7.60 -6.58
N HIS A 180 12.10 7.81 -5.61
CA HIS A 180 10.72 8.24 -5.90
C HIS A 180 10.66 9.66 -6.50
N SER A 181 9.53 9.99 -7.12
CA SER A 181 9.21 11.37 -7.50
C SER A 181 8.80 12.17 -6.25
N ALA A 182 9.48 13.26 -5.96
CA ALA A 182 9.12 14.16 -4.87
C ALA A 182 7.70 14.73 -5.07
N LEU A 183 7.37 15.13 -6.31
CA LEU A 183 6.02 15.61 -6.67
C LEU A 183 4.97 14.51 -6.49
N GLY A 184 5.20 13.32 -7.07
CA GLY A 184 4.27 12.20 -6.96
C GLY A 184 4.05 11.78 -5.50
N SER A 185 5.10 11.73 -4.69
CA SER A 185 5.03 11.40 -3.27
C SER A 185 4.27 12.47 -2.48
N SER A 186 4.54 13.76 -2.71
CA SER A 186 3.81 14.86 -2.07
C SER A 186 2.33 14.83 -2.41
N LEU A 187 1.98 14.70 -3.69
CA LEU A 187 0.58 14.64 -4.14
C LEU A 187 -0.14 13.37 -3.65
N THR A 188 0.58 12.25 -3.52
CA THR A 188 0.03 11.03 -2.89
C THR A 188 -0.29 11.27 -1.40
N PHE A 189 0.56 11.97 -0.66
CA PHE A 189 0.23 12.35 0.72
C PHE A 189 -1.03 13.22 0.77
N GLN A 190 -1.08 14.28 -0.01
CA GLN A 190 -2.18 15.25 -0.01
C GLN A 190 -3.50 14.65 -0.52
N GLY A 191 -3.45 13.90 -1.61
CA GLY A 191 -4.64 13.36 -2.27
C GLY A 191 -5.15 12.05 -1.69
N PHE A 192 -4.24 11.13 -1.36
CA PHE A 192 -4.60 9.82 -0.83
C PHE A 192 -4.53 9.77 0.69
N GLN A 193 -3.34 9.98 1.30
CA GLN A 193 -3.14 9.72 2.73
C GLN A 193 -3.96 10.66 3.63
N MET A 194 -4.00 11.93 3.29
CA MET A 194 -4.72 12.94 4.07
C MET A 194 -6.22 12.94 3.81
N LYS A 195 -6.70 12.44 2.67
CA LYS A 195 -8.13 12.45 2.32
C LYS A 195 -8.84 11.12 2.53
N ARG A 196 -8.10 10.00 2.63
CA ARG A 196 -8.72 8.68 2.86
C ARG A 196 -9.47 8.64 4.20
N PRO A 197 -10.59 7.89 4.29
CA PRO A 197 -11.27 7.68 5.56
C PRO A 197 -10.35 6.94 6.56
N THR A 198 -10.59 7.15 7.85
CA THR A 198 -9.99 6.31 8.89
C THR A 198 -10.58 4.91 8.81
N VAL A 199 -9.86 3.91 9.34
CA VAL A 199 -10.39 2.53 9.43
C VAL A 199 -11.67 2.50 10.28
N TYR A 200 -11.76 3.35 11.30
CA TYR A 200 -12.96 3.45 12.14
C TYR A 200 -14.19 3.98 11.41
N ALA A 201 -14.00 4.88 10.45
CA ALA A 201 -15.07 5.40 9.62
C ALA A 201 -15.64 4.33 8.65
N LEU A 202 -14.91 3.24 8.44
CA LEU A 202 -15.34 2.12 7.58
C LEU A 202 -16.07 1.01 8.36
N GLU A 203 -16.39 1.20 9.65
CA GLU A 203 -16.90 0.13 10.54
C GLU A 203 -18.04 -0.66 9.91
N GLU A 204 -19.04 0.00 9.35
CA GLU A 204 -20.20 -0.68 8.76
C GLU A 204 -19.80 -1.53 7.54
N SER A 205 -18.97 -1.00 6.65
CA SER A 205 -18.47 -1.74 5.49
C SER A 205 -17.63 -2.94 5.91
N LEU A 206 -16.83 -2.81 6.98
CA LEU A 206 -16.04 -3.90 7.54
C LEU A 206 -16.91 -5.02 8.11
N ARG A 207 -18.03 -4.68 8.78
CA ARG A 207 -18.98 -5.67 9.30
C ARG A 207 -19.66 -6.46 8.19
N GLN A 208 -19.85 -5.86 7.03
CA GLN A 208 -20.51 -6.48 5.88
C GLN A 208 -19.54 -7.25 4.98
N LEU A 209 -18.22 -7.03 5.13
CA LEU A 209 -17.19 -7.63 4.28
C LEU A 209 -17.06 -9.15 4.54
N GLN A 210 -17.50 -9.97 3.57
CA GLN A 210 -17.43 -11.43 3.65
C GLN A 210 -16.17 -12.03 3.04
N VAL A 211 -15.35 -11.21 2.37
CA VAL A 211 -14.09 -11.66 1.74
C VAL A 211 -13.13 -12.19 2.80
N PRO A 212 -12.56 -13.40 2.63
CA PRO A 212 -11.51 -13.91 3.52
C PRO A 212 -10.37 -12.90 3.65
N THR A 213 -10.07 -12.48 4.87
CA THR A 213 -9.11 -11.40 5.14
C THR A 213 -8.03 -11.85 6.09
N LEU A 214 -6.76 -11.74 5.68
CA LEU A 214 -5.62 -11.86 6.56
C LEU A 214 -5.10 -10.46 6.92
N ILE A 215 -5.18 -10.12 8.20
CA ILE A 215 -4.58 -8.89 8.74
C ILE A 215 -3.20 -9.25 9.29
N MET A 216 -2.18 -8.50 8.90
CA MET A 216 -0.80 -8.70 9.35
C MET A 216 -0.28 -7.41 9.97
N ILE A 217 0.42 -7.53 11.11
CA ILE A 217 0.95 -6.37 11.83
C ILE A 217 2.22 -6.73 12.59
N GLY A 218 3.19 -5.83 12.59
CA GLY A 218 4.32 -5.88 13.52
C GLY A 218 3.89 -5.37 14.90
N ASP A 219 4.37 -6.00 15.97
CA ASP A 219 4.02 -5.60 17.35
C ASP A 219 4.63 -4.24 17.76
N GLU A 220 5.61 -3.75 17.00
CA GLU A 220 6.23 -2.43 17.16
C GLU A 220 5.78 -1.41 16.09
N ASP A 221 4.75 -1.74 15.29
CA ASP A 221 4.12 -0.79 14.34
C ASP A 221 2.99 -0.01 15.02
N GLU A 222 3.35 0.74 16.06
CA GLU A 222 2.44 1.46 16.95
C GLU A 222 1.30 2.21 16.22
N PRO A 223 1.56 2.95 15.10
CA PRO A 223 0.50 3.68 14.39
C PRO A 223 -0.59 2.81 13.76
N CYS A 224 -0.40 1.49 13.68
CA CYS A 224 -1.30 0.56 12.98
C CYS A 224 -1.84 -0.59 13.86
N VAL A 225 -1.32 -0.78 15.08
CA VAL A 225 -1.70 -1.92 15.95
C VAL A 225 -3.18 -1.87 16.29
N GLU A 226 -3.69 -0.77 16.82
CA GLU A 226 -5.10 -0.64 17.20
C GLU A 226 -6.04 -0.76 15.99
N SER A 227 -5.66 -0.19 14.85
CA SER A 227 -6.38 -0.35 13.59
C SER A 227 -6.46 -1.81 13.13
N ALA A 228 -5.38 -2.58 13.28
CA ALA A 228 -5.35 -4.01 12.94
C ALA A 228 -6.30 -4.82 13.85
N VAL A 229 -6.26 -4.56 15.15
CA VAL A 229 -7.17 -5.19 16.14
C VAL A 229 -8.62 -4.81 15.86
N PHE A 230 -8.88 -3.55 15.55
CA PHE A 230 -10.22 -3.08 15.18
C PHE A 230 -10.75 -3.80 13.94
N MET A 231 -9.98 -3.85 12.84
CA MET A 231 -10.36 -4.59 11.63
C MET A 231 -10.67 -6.06 11.93
N LYS A 232 -9.81 -6.73 12.72
CA LYS A 232 -10.03 -8.13 13.13
C LYS A 232 -11.38 -8.33 13.86
N ARG A 233 -11.76 -7.37 14.69
CA ARG A 233 -13.01 -7.43 15.46
C ARG A 233 -14.25 -7.13 14.63
N ARG A 234 -14.12 -6.49 13.48
CA ARG A 234 -15.24 -6.04 12.63
C ARG A 234 -15.45 -6.93 11.41
N ILE A 235 -14.39 -7.41 10.77
CA ILE A 235 -14.50 -8.25 9.58
C ILE A 235 -14.83 -9.69 10.02
N PRO A 236 -15.98 -10.27 9.60
CA PRO A 236 -16.42 -11.59 10.04
C PRO A 236 -15.39 -12.71 9.73
N ASN A 237 -14.84 -12.70 8.52
CA ASN A 237 -13.92 -13.73 8.02
C ASN A 237 -12.45 -13.30 8.10
N ALA A 238 -12.05 -12.54 9.14
CA ALA A 238 -10.67 -12.11 9.30
C ALA A 238 -9.85 -13.01 10.22
N GLY A 239 -8.57 -13.23 9.86
CA GLY A 239 -7.49 -13.69 10.74
C GLY A 239 -6.55 -12.54 11.07
N LEU A 240 -5.92 -12.55 12.25
CA LEU A 240 -4.87 -11.60 12.63
C LEU A 240 -3.58 -12.35 12.91
N SER A 241 -2.51 -11.92 12.25
CA SER A 241 -1.14 -12.38 12.50
C SER A 241 -0.29 -11.23 13.02
N VAL A 242 0.33 -11.42 14.18
CA VAL A 242 1.21 -10.44 14.81
C VAL A 242 2.64 -10.94 14.74
N PHE A 243 3.56 -10.12 14.25
CA PHE A 243 4.97 -10.45 14.10
C PHE A 243 5.80 -9.78 15.19
N PRO A 244 6.52 -10.56 16.02
CA PRO A 244 7.28 -10.00 17.13
C PRO A 244 8.49 -9.20 16.64
N GLN A 245 8.82 -8.14 17.38
CA GLN A 245 9.96 -7.27 17.12
C GLN A 245 9.96 -6.69 15.70
N SER A 246 8.80 -6.42 15.16
CA SER A 246 8.62 -5.94 13.80
C SER A 246 7.90 -4.60 13.81
N GLY A 247 8.43 -3.65 13.05
CA GLY A 247 7.79 -2.37 12.77
C GLY A 247 6.96 -2.43 11.48
N HIS A 248 6.91 -1.29 10.82
CA HIS A 248 6.10 -1.06 9.61
C HIS A 248 6.74 -1.60 8.34
#